data_aab9bae335390941b3d445e9f8b74e5c
#
_entry.id   aab9bae335390941b3d445e9f8b74e5c
#
_cell.length_a   1.000
_cell.length_b   1.000
_cell.length_c   1.000
_cell.angle_alpha   90.00
_cell.angle_beta   90.00
_cell.angle_gamma   90.00
#
_symmetry.space_group_name_H-M   'P 1'
#
loop_
_entity.id
_entity.type
_entity.pdbx_description
1 polymer ?
#
loop_
_entity_poly.entity_id
_entity_poly.type
_entity_poly.pdbx_seq_one_letter_code
_entity_poly.pdbx_strand_id
1 'polypeptide(L)'
;MLFQSKINYPKKSSIITQITLWYSSFIFILVIGVLIGSFFISKSIAENKSKKNLEAKAVQMSQALAKGHRYEAFEDGIFYSVYDQNGKVIYFGFPKGFKRDLDHQHKHKKKLSLFSMENRTFQYVDIPISGKNQWLRAIRTVDRLDKQLTELLFSLGIVLPLMLIIITVGGYLILKRTFRPIQEITETAQFITQNEDYTKRIITKNNENELTELAAVINTMLASIESSFVREKQFNNDVSHELRTPVTVILSESEYGKNYAENLSEAKESFEVIHRQSLSMKKLVEQLLELTKAENPLSIQLEPLNFSIMMKQLVSDSSRLLDNTPIHLDSQIEDDLWIIGQQTLLKRLFDNLFSNAIKFTNNHISISLRQSDNQIVFSIKDNGLGISVDDQSKIWNRFYQVDSARTKDSQSGIGLGLSLVKQIATIHRAKIWVDSKPDDGSQFTLTFPKLKKD
;
A
#
# COMPACT_ATOMS: atom_id res chain seq x y z
N MET A 1 -30.10 -5.95 18.40
CA MET A 1 -29.20 -6.46 19.46
C MET A 1 -28.35 -7.56 18.85
N LEU A 2 -27.18 -7.26 18.29
CA LEU A 2 -26.23 -8.27 17.79
C LEU A 2 -24.83 -7.76 18.08
N PHE A 3 -24.17 -8.39 18.99
CA PHE A 3 -22.74 -8.55 19.26
C PHE A 3 -21.79 -7.46 18.69
N GLN A 4 -21.59 -6.40 19.46
CA GLN A 4 -20.32 -5.69 19.46
C GLN A 4 -19.29 -6.55 20.21
N SER A 5 -18.62 -7.44 19.55
CA SER A 5 -17.38 -8.02 20.04
C SER A 5 -16.30 -6.92 19.96
N LYS A 6 -16.06 -6.22 21.06
CA LYS A 6 -14.81 -5.47 21.26
C LYS A 6 -13.66 -6.48 21.09
N ILE A 7 -13.05 -6.51 19.92
CA ILE A 7 -11.79 -7.19 19.71
C ILE A 7 -10.77 -6.44 20.54
N ASN A 8 -10.51 -6.96 21.73
CA ASN A 8 -9.49 -6.46 22.66
C ASN A 8 -8.15 -6.92 22.11
N TYR A 9 -7.57 -6.18 21.16
CA TYR A 9 -6.19 -6.41 20.76
C TYR A 9 -5.28 -6.18 21.97
N PRO A 10 -4.42 -7.15 22.35
CA PRO A 10 -3.42 -6.92 23.38
C PRO A 10 -2.63 -5.67 22.98
N LYS A 11 -2.38 -4.77 23.94
CA LYS A 11 -1.51 -3.58 23.76
C LYS A 11 -0.14 -4.06 23.27
N LYS A 12 0.02 -4.33 21.99
CA LYS A 12 1.32 -4.52 21.38
C LYS A 12 2.08 -3.22 21.52
N SER A 13 3.30 -3.30 22.05
CA SER A 13 4.22 -2.17 22.10
C SER A 13 4.24 -1.50 20.73
N SER A 14 4.12 -0.17 20.71
CA SER A 14 4.13 0.61 19.48
C SER A 14 5.32 0.19 18.61
N ILE A 15 5.12 0.08 17.30
CA ILE A 15 6.18 -0.21 16.32
C ILE A 15 7.37 0.73 16.54
N ILE A 16 7.10 2.00 16.86
CA ILE A 16 8.11 3.01 17.19
C ILE A 16 8.96 2.56 18.37
N THR A 17 8.32 2.06 19.45
CA THR A 17 9.03 1.57 20.64
C THR A 17 9.86 0.33 20.32
N GLN A 18 9.35 -0.59 19.52
CA GLN A 18 10.10 -1.80 19.13
C GLN A 18 11.33 -1.44 18.29
N ILE A 19 11.19 -0.58 17.29
CA ILE A 19 12.30 -0.13 16.45
C ILE A 19 13.33 0.62 17.32
N THR A 20 12.86 1.51 18.23
CA THR A 20 13.75 2.25 19.14
C THR A 20 14.57 1.29 20.00
N LEU A 21 13.94 0.30 20.63
CA LEU A 21 14.63 -0.69 21.44
C LEU A 21 15.62 -1.51 20.62
N TRP A 22 15.24 -1.90 19.42
CA TRP A 22 16.07 -2.73 18.57
C TRP A 22 17.35 -2.00 18.12
N TYR A 23 17.24 -0.79 17.56
CA TYR A 23 18.44 -0.05 17.14
C TYR A 23 19.28 0.43 18.32
N SER A 24 18.65 0.80 19.46
CA SER A 24 19.40 1.18 20.67
C SER A 24 20.21 0.01 21.23
N SER A 25 19.62 -1.18 21.24
CA SER A 25 20.33 -2.41 21.65
C SER A 25 21.49 -2.74 20.70
N PHE A 26 21.27 -2.59 19.40
CA PHE A 26 22.33 -2.81 18.40
C PHE A 26 23.49 -1.82 18.58
N ILE A 27 23.18 -0.52 18.74
CA ILE A 27 24.20 0.52 18.99
C ILE A 27 24.95 0.24 20.30
N PHE A 28 24.24 -0.17 21.36
CA PHE A 28 24.84 -0.51 22.63
C PHE A 28 25.87 -1.65 22.50
N ILE A 29 25.52 -2.74 21.82
CA ILE A 29 26.42 -3.87 21.56
C ILE A 29 27.63 -3.42 20.74
N LEU A 30 27.42 -2.62 19.69
CA LEU A 30 28.47 -2.11 18.85
C LEU A 30 29.46 -1.23 19.64
N VAL A 31 28.93 -0.33 20.46
CA VAL A 31 29.75 0.55 21.33
C VAL A 31 30.59 -0.26 22.31
N ILE A 32 30.01 -1.25 22.95
CA ILE A 32 30.75 -2.16 23.85
C ILE A 32 31.85 -2.90 23.07
N GLY A 33 31.56 -3.41 21.88
CA GLY A 33 32.55 -4.08 21.05
C GLY A 33 33.72 -3.17 20.66
N VAL A 34 33.43 -1.93 20.28
CA VAL A 34 34.47 -0.92 19.96
C VAL A 34 35.30 -0.59 21.20
N LEU A 35 34.68 -0.46 22.38
CA LEU A 35 35.38 -0.20 23.63
C LEU A 35 36.35 -1.32 23.98
N ILE A 36 35.86 -2.55 23.96
CA ILE A 36 36.69 -3.73 24.27
C ILE A 36 37.85 -3.82 23.26
N GLY A 37 37.58 -3.66 21.97
CA GLY A 37 38.61 -3.66 20.93
C GLY A 37 39.64 -2.53 21.12
N SER A 38 39.17 -1.30 21.37
CA SER A 38 40.05 -0.15 21.64
C SER A 38 40.92 -0.36 22.88
N PHE A 39 40.37 -0.93 23.96
CA PHE A 39 41.12 -1.27 25.17
C PHE A 39 42.25 -2.25 24.88
N PHE A 40 41.97 -3.36 24.19
CA PHE A 40 43.01 -4.35 23.87
C PHE A 40 44.08 -3.78 22.93
N ILE A 41 43.69 -3.02 21.93
CA ILE A 41 44.62 -2.38 21.00
C ILE A 41 45.49 -1.35 21.73
N SER A 42 44.89 -0.47 22.55
CA SER A 42 45.62 0.55 23.31
C SER A 42 46.62 -0.07 24.28
N LYS A 43 46.17 -1.13 25.01
CA LYS A 43 47.04 -1.92 25.91
C LYS A 43 48.24 -2.49 25.13
N SER A 44 48.01 -3.15 24.01
CA SER A 44 49.06 -3.76 23.19
C SER A 44 50.04 -2.73 22.66
N ILE A 45 49.55 -1.59 22.18
CA ILE A 45 50.39 -0.49 21.70
C ILE A 45 51.24 0.07 22.85
N ALA A 46 50.64 0.32 24.02
CA ALA A 46 51.32 0.85 25.20
C ALA A 46 52.43 -0.10 25.70
N GLU A 47 52.16 -1.38 25.80
CA GLU A 47 53.11 -2.42 26.19
C GLU A 47 54.27 -2.49 25.17
N ASN A 48 53.99 -2.52 23.87
CA ASN A 48 55.01 -2.60 22.83
C ASN A 48 55.91 -1.34 22.80
N LYS A 49 55.30 -0.15 22.97
CA LYS A 49 56.04 1.15 23.03
C LYS A 49 56.92 1.17 24.30
N SER A 50 56.39 0.74 25.44
CA SER A 50 57.14 0.68 26.69
C SER A 50 58.35 -0.24 26.56
N LYS A 51 58.15 -1.45 25.97
CA LYS A 51 59.18 -2.44 25.72
C LYS A 51 60.31 -1.86 24.83
N LYS A 52 59.99 -1.32 23.69
CA LYS A 52 60.95 -0.75 22.76
C LYS A 52 61.74 0.42 23.39
N ASN A 53 61.06 1.25 24.18
CA ASN A 53 61.69 2.38 24.87
C ASN A 53 62.69 1.89 25.93
N LEU A 54 62.31 0.87 26.75
CA LEU A 54 63.18 0.28 27.77
C LEU A 54 64.44 -0.34 27.13
N GLU A 55 64.25 -1.12 26.04
CA GLU A 55 65.38 -1.69 25.30
C GLU A 55 66.33 -0.63 24.72
N ALA A 56 65.79 0.41 24.05
CA ALA A 56 66.56 1.48 23.44
C ALA A 56 67.39 2.24 24.50
N LYS A 57 66.76 2.63 25.62
CA LYS A 57 67.41 3.32 26.72
C LYS A 57 68.48 2.48 27.40
N ALA A 58 68.21 1.16 27.57
CA ALA A 58 69.17 0.22 28.13
C ALA A 58 70.41 0.07 27.21
N VAL A 59 70.21 -0.02 25.89
CA VAL A 59 71.32 -0.05 24.93
C VAL A 59 72.12 1.25 24.99
N GLN A 60 71.44 2.40 25.01
CA GLN A 60 72.10 3.70 25.11
C GLN A 60 72.98 3.82 26.36
N MET A 61 72.44 3.44 27.52
CA MET A 61 73.17 3.44 28.80
C MET A 61 74.34 2.45 28.79
N SER A 62 74.16 1.24 28.25
CA SER A 62 75.21 0.24 28.10
C SER A 62 76.40 0.75 27.26
N GLN A 63 76.12 1.45 26.14
CA GLN A 63 77.13 2.08 25.27
C GLN A 63 77.83 3.22 25.97
N ALA A 64 77.11 4.05 26.75
CA ALA A 64 77.70 5.15 27.52
C ALA A 64 78.68 4.64 28.56
N LEU A 65 78.33 3.58 29.31
CA LEU A 65 79.15 2.92 30.30
C LEU A 65 80.41 2.26 29.65
N ALA A 66 80.26 1.71 28.45
CA ALA A 66 81.39 1.18 27.69
C ALA A 66 82.41 2.24 27.34
N LYS A 67 81.94 3.47 27.04
CA LYS A 67 82.81 4.64 26.76
C LYS A 67 83.37 5.38 27.97
N GLY A 68 83.05 4.89 29.19
CA GLY A 68 83.57 5.47 30.43
C GLY A 68 82.75 6.67 30.97
N HIS A 69 81.53 6.88 30.45
CA HIS A 69 80.66 7.94 30.99
C HIS A 69 80.21 7.56 32.43
N ARG A 70 79.74 8.62 33.14
CA ARG A 70 79.32 8.50 34.54
C ARG A 70 78.07 7.65 34.64
N TYR A 71 78.03 6.72 35.61
CA TYR A 71 76.86 5.88 35.91
C TYR A 71 75.76 6.70 36.57
N GLU A 72 74.55 6.60 36.06
CA GLU A 72 73.35 7.13 36.66
C GLU A 72 72.40 5.97 37.07
N ALA A 73 72.08 5.91 38.38
CA ALA A 73 71.25 4.83 38.92
C ALA A 73 69.78 4.93 38.52
N PHE A 74 69.31 6.11 38.10
CA PHE A 74 67.91 6.36 37.71
C PHE A 74 67.88 7.55 36.69
N GLU A 75 67.29 7.28 35.53
CA GLU A 75 67.08 8.26 34.48
C GLU A 75 65.74 7.95 33.75
N ASP A 76 64.96 8.94 33.47
CA ASP A 76 63.70 8.85 32.69
C ASP A 76 62.71 7.77 33.16
N GLY A 77 62.68 7.51 34.51
CA GLY A 77 61.77 6.50 35.09
C GLY A 77 62.29 5.05 34.95
N ILE A 78 63.56 4.90 34.54
CA ILE A 78 64.26 3.60 34.43
C ILE A 78 65.31 3.56 35.48
N PHE A 79 65.37 2.47 36.20
CA PHE A 79 66.41 2.15 37.17
C PHE A 79 67.47 1.27 36.51
N TYR A 80 68.72 1.62 36.71
CA TYR A 80 69.86 0.87 36.16
C TYR A 80 70.66 0.22 37.24
N SER A 81 71.04 -1.04 37.07
CA SER A 81 71.93 -1.81 37.97
C SER A 81 73.00 -2.50 37.13
N VAL A 82 74.22 -2.54 37.63
CA VAL A 82 75.33 -3.19 36.94
C VAL A 82 75.76 -4.41 37.75
N TYR A 83 75.92 -5.53 37.07
CA TYR A 83 76.36 -6.83 37.66
C TYR A 83 77.67 -7.27 37.00
N ASP A 84 78.52 -7.99 37.82
CA ASP A 84 79.67 -8.74 37.32
C ASP A 84 79.28 -10.06 36.67
N GLN A 85 80.22 -10.80 36.17
CA GLN A 85 80.03 -12.15 35.61
C GLN A 85 79.39 -13.15 36.56
N ASN A 86 79.67 -13.01 37.87
CA ASN A 86 79.19 -13.87 38.92
C ASN A 86 77.80 -13.44 39.44
N GLY A 87 77.21 -12.39 38.84
CA GLY A 87 75.94 -11.89 39.30
C GLY A 87 75.98 -11.02 40.55
N LYS A 88 77.15 -10.57 40.97
CA LYS A 88 77.29 -9.67 42.10
C LYS A 88 77.04 -8.23 41.59
N VAL A 89 76.16 -7.47 42.29
CA VAL A 89 75.87 -6.08 41.99
C VAL A 89 77.06 -5.19 42.20
N ILE A 90 77.52 -4.49 41.20
CA ILE A 90 78.58 -3.47 41.22
C ILE A 90 78.03 -2.11 41.55
N TYR A 91 76.95 -1.72 40.83
CA TYR A 91 76.25 -0.48 41.06
C TYR A 91 74.74 -0.70 41.27
N PHE A 92 74.21 -0.04 42.32
CA PHE A 92 72.83 -0.20 42.76
C PHE A 92 71.90 0.86 42.20
N GLY A 93 70.87 0.41 41.50
CA GLY A 93 69.75 1.23 41.05
C GLY A 93 68.50 0.34 40.96
N PHE A 94 67.78 0.17 42.09
CA PHE A 94 66.58 -0.66 42.14
C PHE A 94 65.38 0.16 42.60
N PRO A 95 64.21 -0.06 41.98
CA PRO A 95 62.99 0.49 42.50
C PRO A 95 62.60 -0.21 43.84
N LYS A 96 61.86 0.52 44.69
CA LYS A 96 61.36 -0.06 45.95
C LYS A 96 60.48 -1.28 45.66
N GLY A 97 60.76 -2.41 46.34
CA GLY A 97 60.02 -3.68 46.14
C GLY A 97 60.58 -4.59 45.07
N PHE A 98 61.69 -4.23 44.43
CA PHE A 98 62.39 -5.16 43.50
C PHE A 98 63.34 -6.05 44.25
N LYS A 99 63.20 -7.38 44.08
CA LYS A 99 64.07 -8.38 44.79
C LYS A 99 65.48 -8.39 44.16
N ARG A 100 66.51 -8.22 45.02
CA ARG A 100 67.89 -8.11 44.55
C ARG A 100 68.44 -9.39 43.97
N ASP A 101 67.98 -10.53 44.44
CA ASP A 101 68.43 -11.86 44.02
C ASP A 101 67.45 -12.51 43.02
N LEU A 102 67.17 -11.80 41.92
CA LEU A 102 66.52 -12.46 40.79
C LEU A 102 67.55 -13.36 40.12
N ASP A 103 67.32 -14.63 40.29
CA ASP A 103 68.03 -15.84 39.98
C ASP A 103 69.00 -15.70 38.80
N HIS A 104 70.30 -16.17 39.07
CA HIS A 104 71.41 -16.21 38.14
C HIS A 104 71.19 -17.13 36.93
N GLN A 105 70.02 -17.81 36.84
CA GLN A 105 69.77 -18.80 35.80
C GLN A 105 69.42 -18.28 34.43
N HIS A 106 69.15 -16.96 34.25
CA HIS A 106 68.90 -16.40 32.92
C HIS A 106 70.22 -15.91 32.29
N LYS A 107 71.09 -16.86 31.98
CA LYS A 107 72.30 -16.66 31.23
C LYS A 107 71.96 -16.02 29.84
N HIS A 108 72.40 -14.76 29.66
CA HIS A 108 72.86 -14.19 28.39
C HIS A 108 71.84 -14.05 27.25
N LYS A 109 70.58 -13.75 27.50
CA LYS A 109 69.64 -13.39 26.40
C LYS A 109 69.12 -11.98 26.59
N LYS A 110 69.29 -11.14 25.53
CA LYS A 110 68.54 -9.89 25.35
C LYS A 110 67.03 -10.16 25.33
N LYS A 111 66.47 -10.59 26.47
CA LYS A 111 65.07 -10.87 26.56
C LYS A 111 64.40 -10.03 27.64
N LEU A 112 63.40 -9.29 27.26
CA LEU A 112 62.59 -8.55 28.20
C LEU A 112 61.85 -9.60 29.10
N SER A 113 61.97 -9.41 30.40
CA SER A 113 61.33 -10.23 31.39
C SER A 113 60.39 -9.40 32.24
N LEU A 114 59.23 -9.99 32.59
CA LEU A 114 58.27 -9.43 33.51
C LEU A 114 58.42 -10.08 34.89
N PHE A 115 58.41 -9.24 35.90
CA PHE A 115 58.47 -9.68 37.28
C PHE A 115 57.42 -8.97 38.11
N SER A 116 56.54 -9.72 38.81
CA SER A 116 55.54 -9.16 39.69
C SER A 116 55.82 -9.51 41.13
N MET A 117 55.83 -8.47 41.98
CA MET A 117 56.03 -8.66 43.46
C MET A 117 55.28 -7.54 44.19
N GLU A 118 54.61 -7.89 45.32
CA GLU A 118 53.89 -6.94 46.17
C GLU A 118 52.97 -6.01 45.44
N ASN A 119 52.12 -6.56 44.53
CA ASN A 119 51.16 -5.81 43.73
C ASN A 119 51.76 -4.78 42.74
N ARG A 120 53.06 -4.90 42.41
CA ARG A 120 53.76 -4.11 41.42
C ARG A 120 54.34 -4.98 40.34
N THR A 121 54.19 -4.60 39.10
CA THR A 121 54.77 -5.29 37.97
C THR A 121 55.97 -4.50 37.45
N PHE A 122 57.10 -5.18 37.31
CA PHE A 122 58.34 -4.64 36.81
C PHE A 122 58.66 -5.26 35.45
N GLN A 123 59.10 -4.42 34.53
CA GLN A 123 59.74 -4.86 33.28
C GLN A 123 61.25 -4.64 33.41
N TYR A 124 62.04 -5.63 33.03
CA TYR A 124 63.47 -5.51 33.01
C TYR A 124 64.10 -6.14 31.79
N VAL A 125 65.24 -5.61 31.38
CA VAL A 125 66.07 -6.15 30.29
C VAL A 125 67.54 -6.12 30.71
N ASP A 126 68.24 -7.23 30.41
CA ASP A 126 69.65 -7.38 30.69
C ASP A 126 70.44 -7.23 29.39
N ILE A 127 71.44 -6.31 29.37
CA ILE A 127 72.27 -5.99 28.22
C ILE A 127 73.74 -6.04 28.61
N PRO A 128 74.60 -6.74 27.82
CA PRO A 128 76.04 -6.77 28.09
C PRO A 128 76.66 -5.40 27.84
N ILE A 129 77.63 -5.01 28.66
CA ILE A 129 78.44 -3.80 28.47
C ILE A 129 79.67 -4.18 27.65
N SER A 130 79.71 -3.64 26.39
CA SER A 130 80.81 -3.95 25.47
C SER A 130 82.19 -3.58 26.03
N GLY A 131 83.15 -4.54 25.97
CA GLY A 131 84.51 -4.35 26.47
C GLY A 131 84.66 -4.47 27.95
N LYS A 132 83.63 -4.80 28.71
CA LYS A 132 83.67 -5.09 30.13
C LYS A 132 82.89 -6.39 30.41
N ASN A 133 83.39 -7.26 31.21
CA ASN A 133 82.70 -8.47 31.61
C ASN A 133 81.62 -8.20 32.66
N GLN A 134 80.67 -7.31 32.27
CA GLN A 134 79.62 -6.77 33.13
C GLN A 134 78.28 -6.68 32.35
N TRP A 135 77.17 -6.70 33.08
CA TRP A 135 75.80 -6.63 32.55
C TRP A 135 75.08 -5.43 33.16
N LEU A 136 74.36 -4.72 32.31
CA LEU A 136 73.40 -3.68 32.69
C LEU A 136 72.02 -4.25 32.73
N ARG A 137 71.37 -4.14 33.89
CA ARG A 137 69.93 -4.40 34.05
C ARG A 137 69.20 -3.07 34.11
N ALA A 138 68.34 -2.83 33.16
CA ALA A 138 67.42 -1.69 33.14
C ALA A 138 66.03 -2.19 33.63
N ILE A 139 65.46 -1.49 34.62
CA ILE A 139 64.21 -1.88 35.30
C ILE A 139 63.26 -0.70 35.26
N ARG A 140 62.01 -0.98 34.89
CA ARG A 140 60.93 0.01 34.89
C ARG A 140 59.72 -0.52 35.61
N THR A 141 58.99 0.33 36.37
CA THR A 141 57.68 -0.01 36.95
C THR A 141 56.58 0.22 35.94
N VAL A 142 55.66 -0.72 35.85
CA VAL A 142 54.51 -0.69 34.89
C VAL A 142 53.34 0.15 35.41
N ASP A 143 53.33 0.54 36.67
CA ASP A 143 52.22 1.19 37.37
C ASP A 143 51.69 2.48 36.67
N ARG A 144 52.53 3.21 35.90
CA ARG A 144 52.09 4.43 35.19
C ARG A 144 51.19 4.18 33.98
N LEU A 145 51.32 3.00 33.33
CA LEU A 145 50.53 2.63 32.16
C LEU A 145 49.11 2.31 32.59
N ASP A 146 48.96 1.61 33.72
CA ASP A 146 47.64 1.24 34.23
C ASP A 146 46.83 2.46 34.67
N LYS A 147 47.46 3.49 35.20
CA LYS A 147 46.82 4.75 35.61
C LYS A 147 46.24 5.55 34.45
N GLN A 148 47.01 5.71 33.36
CA GLN A 148 46.52 6.40 32.16
C GLN A 148 45.37 5.65 31.48
N LEU A 149 45.45 4.32 31.42
CA LEU A 149 44.35 3.48 30.87
C LEU A 149 43.10 3.59 31.74
N THR A 150 43.24 3.62 33.06
CA THR A 150 42.13 3.78 34.01
C THR A 150 41.44 5.12 33.87
N GLU A 151 42.17 6.24 33.72
CA GLU A 151 41.64 7.60 33.48
C GLU A 151 40.87 7.67 32.16
N LEU A 152 41.39 7.03 31.11
CA LEU A 152 40.76 6.95 29.80
C LEU A 152 39.45 6.13 29.86
N LEU A 153 39.47 4.99 30.54
CA LEU A 153 38.25 4.18 30.74
C LEU A 153 37.21 4.90 31.58
N PHE A 154 37.60 5.66 32.58
CA PHE A 154 36.68 6.47 33.38
C PHE A 154 36.00 7.56 32.56
N SER A 155 36.78 8.29 31.73
CA SER A 155 36.22 9.31 30.83
C SER A 155 35.26 8.71 29.80
N LEU A 156 35.60 7.59 29.18
CA LEU A 156 34.74 6.86 28.28
C LEU A 156 33.47 6.33 28.97
N GLY A 157 33.59 5.88 30.22
CA GLY A 157 32.47 5.43 31.04
C GLY A 157 31.41 6.49 31.30
N ILE A 158 31.74 7.77 31.20
CA ILE A 158 30.80 8.90 31.33
C ILE A 158 30.28 9.33 29.97
N VAL A 159 31.15 9.51 28.96
CA VAL A 159 30.79 10.05 27.65
C VAL A 159 29.86 9.13 26.87
N LEU A 160 30.10 7.82 26.95
CA LEU A 160 29.35 6.84 26.15
C LEU A 160 27.90 6.66 26.58
N PRO A 161 27.55 6.52 27.87
CA PRO A 161 26.15 6.51 28.28
C PRO A 161 25.42 7.80 27.91
N LEU A 162 26.08 8.95 28.00
CA LEU A 162 25.49 10.22 27.59
C LEU A 162 25.19 10.25 26.10
N MET A 163 26.12 9.84 25.25
CA MET A 163 25.90 9.69 23.80
C MET A 163 24.75 8.69 23.50
N LEU A 164 24.70 7.56 24.17
CA LEU A 164 23.65 6.57 24.00
C LEU A 164 22.28 7.15 24.31
N ILE A 165 22.15 7.91 25.40
CA ILE A 165 20.91 8.61 25.75
C ILE A 165 20.51 9.59 24.65
N ILE A 166 21.44 10.41 24.17
CA ILE A 166 21.18 11.41 23.11
C ILE A 166 20.70 10.69 21.83
N ILE A 167 21.37 9.64 21.41
CA ILE A 167 21.02 8.87 20.22
C ILE A 167 19.65 8.19 20.38
N THR A 168 19.38 7.61 21.54
CA THR A 168 18.09 6.92 21.80
C THR A 168 16.94 7.90 21.82
N VAL A 169 17.08 9.03 22.54
CA VAL A 169 16.04 10.07 22.63
C VAL A 169 15.84 10.76 21.27
N GLY A 170 16.94 11.17 20.62
CA GLY A 170 16.88 11.77 19.28
C GLY A 170 16.22 10.87 18.23
N GLY A 171 16.62 9.61 18.20
CA GLY A 171 16.03 8.62 17.30
C GLY A 171 14.55 8.37 17.58
N TYR A 172 14.15 8.29 18.86
CA TYR A 172 12.73 8.18 19.22
C TYR A 172 11.91 9.37 18.74
N LEU A 173 12.42 10.60 18.91
CA LEU A 173 11.72 11.82 18.46
C LEU A 173 11.59 11.87 16.94
N ILE A 174 12.64 11.49 16.22
CA ILE A 174 12.63 11.42 14.74
C ILE A 174 11.60 10.38 14.30
N LEU A 175 11.64 9.16 14.82
CA LEU A 175 10.70 8.10 14.47
C LEU A 175 9.27 8.50 14.77
N LYS A 176 9.00 9.08 15.96
CA LYS A 176 7.67 9.55 16.33
C LYS A 176 7.12 10.58 15.34
N ARG A 177 7.96 11.51 14.89
CA ARG A 177 7.57 12.52 13.90
C ARG A 177 7.32 11.93 12.51
N THR A 178 8.15 10.99 12.09
CA THR A 178 8.05 10.31 10.78
C THR A 178 6.83 9.39 10.71
N PHE A 179 6.48 8.67 11.77
CA PHE A 179 5.36 7.74 11.79
C PHE A 179 4.00 8.38 12.15
N ARG A 180 3.99 9.64 12.59
CA ARG A 180 2.75 10.36 12.92
C ARG A 180 1.74 10.42 11.76
N PRO A 181 2.12 10.71 10.50
CA PRO A 181 1.17 10.74 9.39
C PRO A 181 0.52 9.38 9.13
N ILE A 182 1.25 8.28 9.31
CA ILE A 182 0.70 6.92 9.15
C ILE A 182 -0.39 6.66 10.20
N GLN A 183 -0.18 7.13 11.43
CA GLN A 183 -1.18 7.00 12.47
C GLN A 183 -2.43 7.82 12.15
N GLU A 184 -2.29 9.07 11.68
CA GLU A 184 -3.40 9.93 11.24
C GLU A 184 -4.19 9.30 10.08
N ILE A 185 -3.51 8.68 9.09
CA ILE A 185 -4.14 7.92 8.01
C ILE A 185 -4.95 6.74 8.56
N THR A 186 -4.36 5.98 9.48
CA THR A 186 -4.99 4.78 10.07
C THR A 186 -6.24 5.16 10.89
N GLU A 187 -6.15 6.20 11.73
CA GLU A 187 -7.27 6.69 12.54
C GLU A 187 -8.41 7.20 11.66
N THR A 188 -8.09 7.94 10.58
CA THR A 188 -9.10 8.43 9.63
C THR A 188 -9.77 7.28 8.88
N ALA A 189 -9.01 6.28 8.43
CA ALA A 189 -9.55 5.11 7.77
C ALA A 189 -10.45 4.28 8.70
N GLN A 190 -10.05 4.11 9.97
CA GLN A 190 -10.88 3.45 10.97
C GLN A 190 -12.18 4.21 11.25
N PHE A 191 -12.11 5.54 11.37
CA PHE A 191 -13.28 6.39 11.55
C PHE A 191 -14.26 6.25 10.39
N ILE A 192 -13.76 6.29 9.13
CA ILE A 192 -14.58 6.12 7.93
C ILE A 192 -15.29 4.76 7.96
N THR A 193 -14.56 3.68 8.27
CA THR A 193 -15.12 2.33 8.30
C THR A 193 -16.17 2.14 9.40
N GLN A 194 -15.94 2.73 10.59
CA GLN A 194 -16.87 2.60 11.72
C GLN A 194 -18.15 3.41 11.56
N ASN A 195 -18.09 4.55 10.88
CA ASN A 195 -19.22 5.47 10.74
C ASN A 195 -19.85 5.41 9.32
N GLU A 196 -19.28 4.60 8.41
CA GLU A 196 -19.71 4.53 7.00
C GLU A 196 -19.70 5.90 6.29
N ASP A 197 -18.87 6.84 6.78
CA ASP A 197 -18.75 8.20 6.25
C ASP A 197 -17.64 8.26 5.19
N TYR A 198 -17.97 7.83 3.99
CA TYR A 198 -17.05 7.82 2.85
C TYR A 198 -16.78 9.21 2.25
N THR A 199 -17.40 10.29 2.78
CA THR A 199 -17.15 11.67 2.33
C THR A 199 -15.85 12.22 2.89
N LYS A 200 -15.36 11.67 3.99
CA LYS A 200 -14.09 12.06 4.61
C LYS A 200 -12.91 11.76 3.69
N ARG A 201 -11.89 12.62 3.81
CA ARG A 201 -10.64 12.45 3.06
C ARG A 201 -9.45 12.50 4.00
N ILE A 202 -8.42 11.78 3.64
CA ILE A 202 -7.12 11.81 4.31
C ILE A 202 -6.41 13.08 3.87
N ILE A 203 -6.13 13.96 4.82
CA ILE A 203 -5.42 15.21 4.58
C ILE A 203 -3.97 15.02 5.03
N THR A 204 -3.03 15.03 4.09
CA THR A 204 -1.61 15.05 4.39
C THR A 204 -1.11 16.49 4.43
N LYS A 205 -0.56 16.90 5.58
CA LYS A 205 0.08 18.21 5.71
C LYS A 205 1.45 18.15 5.03
N ASN A 206 1.50 18.69 3.83
CA ASN A 206 2.72 19.03 3.10
C ASN A 206 3.85 17.99 3.13
N ASN A 207 4.00 17.28 2.03
CA ASN A 207 5.31 17.00 1.42
C ASN A 207 5.08 16.06 0.24
N GLU A 208 5.75 16.33 -0.86
CA GLU A 208 5.91 15.44 -2.00
C GLU A 208 6.74 14.21 -1.56
N ASN A 209 6.11 13.29 -0.82
CA ASN A 209 6.72 12.06 -0.39
C ASN A 209 5.74 10.88 -0.62
N GLU A 210 6.24 9.68 -0.47
CA GLU A 210 5.51 8.42 -0.69
C GLU A 210 4.22 8.33 0.13
N LEU A 211 4.16 8.99 1.28
CA LEU A 211 2.95 9.03 2.13
C LEU A 211 1.84 9.90 1.52
N THR A 212 2.21 10.96 0.81
CA THR A 212 1.25 11.81 0.09
C THR A 212 0.66 11.06 -1.10
N GLU A 213 1.48 10.31 -1.83
CA GLU A 213 1.03 9.45 -2.92
C GLU A 213 0.08 8.35 -2.40
N LEU A 214 0.44 7.69 -1.30
CA LEU A 214 -0.41 6.70 -0.65
C LEU A 214 -1.78 7.30 -0.24
N ALA A 215 -1.78 8.49 0.37
CA ALA A 215 -3.00 9.18 0.74
C ALA A 215 -3.87 9.53 -0.48
N ALA A 216 -3.26 9.94 -1.59
CA ALA A 216 -3.96 10.22 -2.86
C ALA A 216 -4.62 8.96 -3.43
N VAL A 217 -3.92 7.83 -3.43
CA VAL A 217 -4.47 6.53 -3.87
C VAL A 217 -5.65 6.12 -2.99
N ILE A 218 -5.52 6.23 -1.67
CA ILE A 218 -6.62 5.92 -0.73
C ILE A 218 -7.81 6.86 -0.96
N ASN A 219 -7.58 8.16 -1.14
CA ASN A 219 -8.64 9.12 -1.42
C ASN A 219 -9.36 8.83 -2.74
N THR A 220 -8.66 8.38 -3.76
CA THR A 220 -9.25 7.93 -5.03
C THR A 220 -10.14 6.70 -4.82
N MET A 221 -9.67 5.74 -4.01
CA MET A 221 -10.46 4.56 -3.63
C MET A 221 -11.72 4.96 -2.85
N LEU A 222 -11.60 5.87 -1.87
CA LEU A 222 -12.73 6.39 -1.09
C LEU A 222 -13.75 7.10 -1.99
N ALA A 223 -13.31 7.91 -2.96
CA ALA A 223 -14.21 8.56 -3.92
C ALA A 223 -14.98 7.54 -4.78
N SER A 224 -14.34 6.44 -5.16
CA SER A 224 -14.99 5.35 -5.89
C SER A 224 -16.03 4.64 -5.02
N ILE A 225 -15.72 4.35 -3.77
CA ILE A 225 -16.66 3.73 -2.80
C ILE A 225 -17.84 4.66 -2.54
N GLU A 226 -17.59 5.94 -2.26
CA GLU A 226 -18.64 6.96 -2.04
C GLU A 226 -19.60 7.01 -3.23
N SER A 227 -19.07 7.12 -4.46
CA SER A 227 -19.90 7.17 -5.65
C SER A 227 -20.71 5.89 -5.85
N SER A 228 -20.17 4.72 -5.47
CA SER A 228 -20.89 3.45 -5.52
C SER A 228 -22.00 3.38 -4.48
N PHE A 229 -21.72 3.82 -3.26
CA PHE A 229 -22.69 3.86 -2.16
C PHE A 229 -23.86 4.82 -2.45
N VAL A 230 -23.55 6.01 -3.00
CA VAL A 230 -24.60 6.96 -3.41
C VAL A 230 -25.49 6.36 -4.51
N ARG A 231 -24.90 5.70 -5.51
CA ARG A 231 -25.67 5.02 -6.57
C ARG A 231 -26.55 3.88 -6.02
N GLU A 232 -26.03 3.10 -5.10
CA GLU A 232 -26.78 2.00 -4.45
C GLU A 232 -27.95 2.55 -3.64
N LYS A 233 -27.73 3.59 -2.83
CA LYS A 233 -28.78 4.24 -2.04
C LYS A 233 -29.88 4.82 -2.93
N GLN A 234 -29.50 5.49 -4.00
CA GLN A 234 -30.47 6.02 -4.96
C GLN A 234 -31.26 4.90 -5.61
N PHE A 235 -30.61 3.83 -6.06
CA PHE A 235 -31.24 2.65 -6.62
C PHE A 235 -32.29 2.05 -5.66
N ASN A 236 -31.95 1.85 -4.39
CA ASN A 236 -32.88 1.31 -3.40
C ASN A 236 -34.08 2.22 -3.15
N ASN A 237 -33.87 3.55 -3.15
CA ASN A 237 -34.96 4.51 -3.06
C ASN A 237 -35.87 4.46 -4.27
N ASP A 238 -35.29 4.46 -5.47
CA ASP A 238 -36.05 4.46 -6.74
C ASP A 238 -36.88 3.16 -6.87
N VAL A 239 -36.29 2.00 -6.57
CA VAL A 239 -37.00 0.71 -6.54
C VAL A 239 -38.17 0.75 -5.55
N SER A 240 -37.93 1.31 -4.36
CA SER A 240 -39.00 1.41 -3.33
C SER A 240 -40.16 2.28 -3.78
N HIS A 241 -39.88 3.39 -4.49
CA HIS A 241 -40.91 4.26 -5.05
C HIS A 241 -41.68 3.58 -6.18
N GLU A 242 -40.99 2.93 -7.13
CA GLU A 242 -41.61 2.27 -8.28
C GLU A 242 -42.41 1.03 -7.90
N LEU A 243 -42.10 0.36 -6.79
CA LEU A 243 -42.89 -0.72 -6.23
C LEU A 243 -44.13 -0.25 -5.43
N ARG A 244 -43.98 0.90 -4.73
CA ARG A 244 -45.08 1.41 -3.88
C ARG A 244 -46.31 1.81 -4.70
N THR A 245 -46.10 2.48 -5.84
CA THR A 245 -47.17 2.97 -6.70
C THR A 245 -48.12 1.85 -7.15
N PRO A 246 -47.72 0.78 -7.85
CA PRO A 246 -48.58 -0.29 -8.27
C PRO A 246 -49.21 -1.03 -7.08
N VAL A 247 -48.51 -1.24 -5.98
CA VAL A 247 -49.05 -1.88 -4.76
C VAL A 247 -50.22 -1.04 -4.20
N THR A 248 -50.06 0.28 -4.14
CA THR A 248 -51.14 1.19 -3.65
C THR A 248 -52.33 1.11 -4.56
N VAL A 249 -52.17 1.11 -5.89
CA VAL A 249 -53.29 0.98 -6.82
C VAL A 249 -53.96 -0.35 -6.70
N ILE A 250 -53.22 -1.45 -6.61
CA ILE A 250 -53.79 -2.80 -6.40
C ILE A 250 -54.63 -2.86 -5.11
N LEU A 251 -54.10 -2.27 -4.03
CA LEU A 251 -54.79 -2.23 -2.73
C LEU A 251 -56.12 -1.41 -2.85
N SER A 252 -56.05 -0.20 -3.40
CA SER A 252 -57.22 0.66 -3.59
C SER A 252 -58.30 0.03 -4.46
N GLU A 253 -57.92 -0.57 -5.59
CA GLU A 253 -58.87 -1.29 -6.46
C GLU A 253 -59.46 -2.53 -5.84
N SER A 254 -58.65 -3.26 -5.03
CA SER A 254 -59.11 -4.40 -4.27
C SER A 254 -60.14 -4.01 -3.18
N GLU A 255 -59.87 -2.87 -2.49
CA GLU A 255 -60.80 -2.34 -1.47
C GLU A 255 -62.09 -1.81 -2.15
N TYR A 256 -61.99 -1.10 -3.29
CA TYR A 256 -63.13 -0.65 -4.04
C TYR A 256 -63.98 -1.82 -4.53
N GLY A 257 -63.39 -2.77 -5.25
CA GLY A 257 -64.10 -3.95 -5.76
C GLY A 257 -64.76 -4.79 -4.69
N LYS A 258 -64.19 -4.84 -3.47
CA LYS A 258 -64.73 -5.59 -2.33
C LYS A 258 -65.89 -4.89 -1.63
N ASN A 259 -65.79 -3.56 -1.42
CA ASN A 259 -66.64 -2.83 -0.50
C ASN A 259 -67.65 -1.90 -1.19
N TYR A 260 -67.39 -1.49 -2.43
CA TYR A 260 -68.13 -0.39 -3.11
C TYR A 260 -68.63 -0.74 -4.52
N ALA A 261 -68.15 -1.83 -5.15
CA ALA A 261 -68.66 -2.20 -6.46
C ALA A 261 -70.16 -2.58 -6.38
N GLU A 262 -70.98 -1.84 -7.09
CA GLU A 262 -72.45 -2.01 -7.09
C GLU A 262 -72.89 -3.10 -8.07
N ASN A 263 -72.07 -3.44 -9.05
CA ASN A 263 -72.41 -4.45 -10.05
C ASN A 263 -71.17 -5.22 -10.55
N LEU A 264 -71.38 -6.32 -11.26
CA LEU A 264 -70.37 -7.21 -11.78
C LEU A 264 -69.41 -6.48 -12.77
N SER A 265 -69.89 -5.48 -13.50
CA SER A 265 -69.07 -4.73 -14.48
C SER A 265 -67.99 -3.92 -13.77
N GLU A 266 -68.35 -3.21 -12.69
CA GLU A 266 -67.41 -2.42 -11.90
C GLU A 266 -66.35 -3.29 -11.19
N ALA A 267 -66.82 -4.41 -10.61
CA ALA A 267 -65.92 -5.37 -10.02
C ALA A 267 -64.90 -5.93 -11.05
N LYS A 268 -65.38 -6.21 -12.29
CA LYS A 268 -64.53 -6.70 -13.35
C LYS A 268 -63.52 -5.64 -13.81
N GLU A 269 -63.87 -4.36 -13.86
CA GLU A 269 -62.98 -3.28 -14.16
C GLU A 269 -61.83 -3.13 -13.13
N SER A 270 -62.19 -3.23 -11.83
CA SER A 270 -61.18 -3.26 -10.77
C SER A 270 -60.21 -4.45 -10.89
N PHE A 271 -60.75 -5.65 -11.23
CA PHE A 271 -59.88 -6.80 -11.48
C PHE A 271 -58.96 -6.60 -12.70
N GLU A 272 -59.38 -5.97 -13.73
CA GLU A 272 -58.57 -5.63 -14.91
C GLU A 272 -57.44 -4.67 -14.54
N VAL A 273 -57.71 -3.62 -13.72
CA VAL A 273 -56.69 -2.73 -13.19
C VAL A 273 -55.67 -3.47 -12.34
N ILE A 274 -56.15 -4.32 -11.38
CA ILE A 274 -55.26 -5.13 -10.52
C ILE A 274 -54.39 -6.03 -11.38
N HIS A 275 -54.94 -6.72 -12.36
CA HIS A 275 -54.19 -7.61 -13.25
C HIS A 275 -53.13 -6.87 -14.03
N ARG A 276 -53.46 -5.71 -14.61
CA ARG A 276 -52.52 -4.83 -15.34
C ARG A 276 -51.36 -4.39 -14.43
N GLN A 277 -51.65 -3.94 -13.20
CA GLN A 277 -50.60 -3.51 -12.25
C GLN A 277 -49.71 -4.70 -11.80
N SER A 278 -50.28 -5.89 -11.62
CA SER A 278 -49.56 -7.11 -11.30
C SER A 278 -48.59 -7.52 -12.42
N LEU A 279 -49.00 -7.38 -13.70
CA LEU A 279 -48.10 -7.60 -14.83
C LEU A 279 -46.99 -6.57 -14.91
N SER A 280 -47.26 -5.31 -14.61
CA SER A 280 -46.28 -4.24 -14.55
C SER A 280 -45.23 -4.53 -13.46
N MET A 281 -45.66 -4.95 -12.25
CA MET A 281 -44.76 -5.36 -11.17
C MET A 281 -43.92 -6.57 -11.56
N LYS A 282 -44.50 -7.59 -12.19
CA LYS A 282 -43.75 -8.75 -12.70
C LYS A 282 -42.59 -8.27 -13.63
N LYS A 283 -42.90 -7.39 -14.61
CA LYS A 283 -41.93 -6.84 -15.55
C LYS A 283 -40.83 -6.06 -14.84
N LEU A 284 -41.19 -5.25 -13.81
CA LEU A 284 -40.22 -4.52 -13.00
C LEU A 284 -39.24 -5.47 -12.30
N VAL A 285 -39.74 -6.50 -11.63
CA VAL A 285 -38.92 -7.50 -10.91
C VAL A 285 -38.00 -8.22 -11.89
N GLU A 286 -38.49 -8.63 -13.06
CA GLU A 286 -37.68 -9.28 -14.10
C GLU A 286 -36.54 -8.36 -14.57
N GLN A 287 -36.82 -7.08 -14.81
CA GLN A 287 -35.79 -6.09 -15.23
C GLN A 287 -34.76 -5.83 -14.12
N LEU A 288 -35.17 -5.80 -12.84
CA LEU A 288 -34.25 -5.68 -11.70
C LEU A 288 -33.33 -6.88 -11.60
N LEU A 289 -33.85 -8.10 -11.74
CA LEU A 289 -33.04 -9.32 -11.73
C LEU A 289 -32.05 -9.36 -12.90
N GLU A 290 -32.42 -8.81 -14.05
CA GLU A 290 -31.54 -8.71 -15.20
C GLU A 290 -30.41 -7.70 -14.99
N LEU A 291 -30.72 -6.55 -14.39
CA LEU A 291 -29.70 -5.56 -14.01
C LEU A 291 -28.68 -6.12 -13.03
N THR A 292 -29.15 -6.83 -11.99
CA THR A 292 -28.24 -7.44 -10.99
C THR A 292 -27.35 -8.53 -11.59
N LYS A 293 -27.86 -9.32 -12.53
CA LYS A 293 -27.05 -10.32 -13.25
C LYS A 293 -25.97 -9.65 -14.13
N ALA A 294 -26.32 -8.53 -14.79
CA ALA A 294 -25.40 -7.80 -15.62
C ALA A 294 -24.35 -7.02 -14.79
N GLU A 295 -24.61 -6.73 -13.51
CA GLU A 295 -23.64 -6.11 -12.60
C GLU A 295 -22.51 -7.04 -12.14
N ASN A 296 -22.64 -8.35 -12.35
CA ASN A 296 -21.60 -9.32 -11.99
C ASN A 296 -20.88 -9.87 -13.24
N PRO A 297 -19.93 -9.12 -13.83
CA PRO A 297 -19.27 -9.49 -15.09
C PRO A 297 -18.42 -10.76 -14.98
N LEU A 298 -18.06 -11.19 -13.76
CA LEU A 298 -17.23 -12.38 -13.53
C LEU A 298 -17.93 -13.70 -13.92
N SER A 299 -19.25 -13.69 -14.06
CA SER A 299 -20.04 -14.85 -14.47
C SER A 299 -20.42 -14.87 -15.95
N ILE A 300 -20.03 -13.82 -16.70
CA ILE A 300 -20.45 -13.65 -18.10
C ILE A 300 -19.33 -14.16 -19.00
N GLN A 301 -19.59 -15.25 -19.71
CA GLN A 301 -18.69 -15.77 -20.75
C GLN A 301 -19.01 -15.07 -22.08
N LEU A 302 -18.03 -14.41 -22.65
CA LEU A 302 -18.10 -13.78 -23.95
C LEU A 302 -17.43 -14.69 -24.97
N GLU A 303 -18.11 -14.99 -26.07
CA GLU A 303 -17.63 -15.92 -27.10
C GLU A 303 -17.64 -15.23 -28.49
N PRO A 304 -16.86 -15.74 -29.46
CA PRO A 304 -16.94 -15.29 -30.83
C PRO A 304 -18.35 -15.52 -31.39
N LEU A 305 -19.00 -14.46 -31.85
CA LEU A 305 -20.37 -14.47 -32.34
C LEU A 305 -20.45 -13.82 -33.72
N ASN A 306 -21.12 -14.47 -34.68
CA ASN A 306 -21.49 -13.84 -35.93
C ASN A 306 -22.65 -12.89 -35.72
N PHE A 307 -22.32 -11.60 -35.57
CA PHE A 307 -23.30 -10.56 -35.25
C PHE A 307 -24.25 -10.27 -36.41
N SER A 308 -23.78 -10.45 -37.66
CA SER A 308 -24.64 -10.28 -38.82
C SER A 308 -25.78 -11.32 -38.88
N ILE A 309 -25.49 -12.59 -38.64
CA ILE A 309 -26.51 -13.66 -38.63
C ILE A 309 -27.51 -13.40 -37.51
N MET A 310 -27.01 -13.09 -36.32
CA MET A 310 -27.87 -12.80 -35.16
C MET A 310 -28.80 -11.62 -35.44
N MET A 311 -28.26 -10.50 -35.97
CA MET A 311 -29.08 -9.32 -36.25
C MET A 311 -30.11 -9.55 -37.37
N LYS A 312 -29.77 -10.27 -38.44
CA LYS A 312 -30.73 -10.64 -39.49
C LYS A 312 -31.89 -11.45 -38.91
N GLN A 313 -31.61 -12.40 -38.00
CA GLN A 313 -32.66 -13.18 -37.34
C GLN A 313 -33.54 -12.28 -36.45
N LEU A 314 -32.96 -11.43 -35.61
CA LEU A 314 -33.69 -10.54 -34.72
C LEU A 314 -34.58 -9.56 -35.50
N VAL A 315 -34.07 -8.99 -36.59
CA VAL A 315 -34.84 -8.10 -37.47
C VAL A 315 -35.99 -8.85 -38.17
N SER A 316 -35.74 -10.09 -38.65
CA SER A 316 -36.80 -10.92 -39.25
C SER A 316 -37.91 -11.29 -38.26
N ASP A 317 -37.53 -11.63 -37.00
CA ASP A 317 -38.53 -11.90 -35.96
C ASP A 317 -39.31 -10.65 -35.58
N SER A 318 -38.65 -9.50 -35.55
CA SER A 318 -39.25 -8.20 -35.24
C SER A 318 -40.17 -7.69 -36.34
N SER A 319 -39.85 -7.93 -37.60
CA SER A 319 -40.70 -7.51 -38.72
C SER A 319 -42.10 -8.17 -38.67
N ARG A 320 -42.16 -9.44 -38.26
CA ARG A 320 -43.44 -10.18 -38.07
C ARG A 320 -44.33 -9.55 -36.97
N LEU A 321 -43.74 -8.91 -35.97
CA LEU A 321 -44.50 -8.21 -34.93
C LEU A 321 -45.12 -6.92 -35.46
N LEU A 322 -44.62 -6.36 -36.57
CA LEU A 322 -45.08 -5.15 -37.17
C LEU A 322 -46.10 -5.37 -38.33
N ASP A 323 -46.35 -6.62 -38.76
CA ASP A 323 -47.19 -6.93 -39.93
C ASP A 323 -48.58 -6.30 -39.89
N ASN A 324 -49.14 -5.98 -38.71
CA ASN A 324 -50.46 -5.36 -38.53
C ASN A 324 -50.36 -3.94 -37.96
N THR A 325 -49.20 -3.29 -38.07
CA THR A 325 -48.99 -1.93 -37.58
C THR A 325 -48.65 -0.99 -38.75
N PRO A 326 -48.88 0.32 -38.62
CA PRO A 326 -48.52 1.30 -39.65
C PRO A 326 -47.02 1.63 -39.69
N ILE A 327 -46.16 0.82 -39.03
CA ILE A 327 -44.73 1.09 -38.87
C ILE A 327 -43.96 0.37 -39.99
N HIS A 328 -43.17 1.13 -40.76
CA HIS A 328 -42.25 0.60 -41.75
C HIS A 328 -40.87 0.35 -41.14
N LEU A 329 -40.33 -0.86 -41.38
CA LEU A 329 -39.03 -1.28 -40.89
C LEU A 329 -38.07 -1.47 -42.08
N ASP A 330 -37.05 -0.63 -42.15
CA ASP A 330 -35.92 -0.79 -43.07
C ASP A 330 -34.71 -1.38 -42.37
N SER A 331 -33.99 -2.26 -43.03
CA SER A 331 -32.78 -2.82 -42.48
C SER A 331 -31.66 -2.98 -43.50
N GLN A 332 -30.44 -2.60 -43.08
CA GLN A 332 -29.22 -2.75 -43.87
C GLN A 332 -28.18 -3.45 -42.98
N ILE A 333 -27.93 -4.75 -43.20
CA ILE A 333 -27.05 -5.55 -42.39
C ILE A 333 -25.96 -6.13 -43.29
N GLU A 334 -24.71 -5.68 -43.13
CA GLU A 334 -23.54 -6.25 -43.80
C GLU A 334 -23.29 -7.66 -43.30
N ASP A 335 -22.77 -8.52 -44.18
CA ASP A 335 -22.47 -9.91 -43.90
C ASP A 335 -21.13 -10.11 -43.22
N ASP A 336 -20.99 -11.23 -42.55
CA ASP A 336 -19.77 -11.75 -41.93
C ASP A 336 -19.07 -10.80 -40.93
N LEU A 337 -19.86 -10.08 -40.14
CA LEU A 337 -19.36 -9.26 -39.07
C LEU A 337 -19.34 -10.04 -37.74
N TRP A 338 -18.16 -10.14 -37.15
CA TRP A 338 -17.93 -10.93 -35.95
C TRP A 338 -17.50 -10.06 -34.77
N ILE A 339 -18.08 -10.31 -33.61
CA ILE A 339 -17.72 -9.67 -32.34
C ILE A 339 -17.47 -10.73 -31.27
N ILE A 340 -16.84 -10.31 -30.17
CA ILE A 340 -16.81 -11.13 -28.94
C ILE A 340 -17.99 -10.69 -28.09
N GLY A 341 -18.93 -11.59 -27.85
CA GLY A 341 -20.14 -11.22 -27.13
C GLY A 341 -20.95 -12.40 -26.61
N GLN A 342 -21.98 -12.09 -25.81
CA GLN A 342 -22.95 -13.06 -25.33
C GLN A 342 -24.31 -12.84 -26.03
N GLN A 343 -24.77 -13.81 -26.77
CA GLN A 343 -25.97 -13.75 -27.61
C GLN A 343 -27.21 -13.27 -26.82
N THR A 344 -27.43 -13.81 -25.62
CA THR A 344 -28.60 -13.47 -24.81
C THR A 344 -28.62 -12.02 -24.38
N LEU A 345 -27.46 -11.44 -23.97
CA LEU A 345 -27.36 -10.04 -23.58
C LEU A 345 -27.51 -9.11 -24.78
N LEU A 346 -26.90 -9.46 -25.93
CA LEU A 346 -27.03 -8.66 -27.15
C LEU A 346 -28.46 -8.69 -27.71
N LYS A 347 -29.16 -9.82 -27.59
CA LYS A 347 -30.58 -9.89 -27.91
C LYS A 347 -31.39 -8.93 -27.03
N ARG A 348 -31.14 -8.90 -25.73
CA ARG A 348 -31.82 -7.97 -24.80
C ARG A 348 -31.53 -6.52 -25.10
N LEU A 349 -30.27 -6.19 -25.45
CA LEU A 349 -29.90 -4.85 -25.90
C LEU A 349 -30.74 -4.45 -27.10
N PHE A 350 -30.83 -5.33 -28.11
CA PHE A 350 -31.65 -5.08 -29.28
C PHE A 350 -33.12 -4.93 -28.91
N ASP A 351 -33.70 -5.85 -28.15
CA ASP A 351 -35.12 -5.84 -27.75
C ASP A 351 -35.48 -4.54 -27.00
N ASN A 352 -34.62 -4.03 -26.15
CA ASN A 352 -34.84 -2.77 -25.43
C ASN A 352 -34.79 -1.56 -26.37
N LEU A 353 -33.83 -1.48 -27.30
CA LEU A 353 -33.73 -0.39 -28.27
C LEU A 353 -34.88 -0.45 -29.25
N PHE A 354 -35.22 -1.63 -29.75
CA PHE A 354 -36.31 -1.83 -30.69
C PHE A 354 -37.70 -1.52 -30.07
N SER A 355 -37.93 -1.95 -28.84
CA SER A 355 -39.15 -1.62 -28.10
C SER A 355 -39.32 -0.10 -27.91
N ASN A 356 -38.18 0.59 -27.62
CA ASN A 356 -38.20 2.05 -27.55
C ASN A 356 -38.52 2.70 -28.93
N ALA A 357 -37.89 2.19 -29.99
CA ALA A 357 -38.16 2.67 -31.34
C ALA A 357 -39.66 2.49 -31.73
N ILE A 358 -40.26 1.33 -31.49
CA ILE A 358 -41.71 1.08 -31.71
C ILE A 358 -42.57 2.06 -30.90
N LYS A 359 -42.24 2.27 -29.65
CA LYS A 359 -43.01 3.08 -28.72
C LYS A 359 -43.05 4.58 -29.11
N PHE A 360 -41.95 5.08 -29.61
CA PHE A 360 -41.78 6.51 -29.83
C PHE A 360 -41.78 6.93 -31.30
N THR A 361 -41.72 5.99 -32.26
CA THR A 361 -41.74 6.27 -33.69
C THR A 361 -43.11 6.84 -34.14
N ASN A 362 -43.13 7.66 -35.15
CA ASN A 362 -44.35 8.00 -35.84
C ASN A 362 -44.77 6.86 -36.79
N ASN A 363 -43.91 6.40 -37.66
CA ASN A 363 -44.21 5.32 -38.61
C ASN A 363 -43.00 4.68 -39.28
N HIS A 364 -41.75 5.05 -38.91
CA HIS A 364 -40.56 4.54 -39.62
C HIS A 364 -39.44 4.21 -38.67
N ILE A 365 -38.89 2.99 -38.77
CA ILE A 365 -37.71 2.52 -38.02
C ILE A 365 -36.67 2.05 -39.03
N SER A 366 -35.44 2.48 -38.87
CA SER A 366 -34.30 2.03 -39.67
C SER A 366 -33.24 1.38 -38.81
N ILE A 367 -32.79 0.18 -39.20
CA ILE A 367 -31.73 -0.59 -38.48
C ILE A 367 -30.58 -0.76 -39.43
N SER A 368 -29.36 -0.42 -38.96
CA SER A 368 -28.13 -0.67 -39.73
C SER A 368 -27.06 -1.37 -38.94
N LEU A 369 -26.35 -2.27 -39.60
CA LEU A 369 -25.16 -2.93 -39.10
C LEU A 369 -24.10 -2.89 -40.18
N ARG A 370 -23.00 -2.19 -39.93
CA ARG A 370 -21.92 -2.01 -40.92
C ARG A 370 -20.55 -2.05 -40.28
N GLN A 371 -19.56 -2.34 -41.08
CA GLN A 371 -18.16 -2.17 -40.69
C GLN A 371 -17.73 -0.72 -40.95
N SER A 372 -17.02 -0.11 -40.00
CA SER A 372 -16.32 1.15 -40.18
C SER A 372 -14.93 1.01 -39.58
N ASP A 373 -13.91 1.10 -40.42
CA ASP A 373 -12.52 0.87 -40.04
C ASP A 373 -12.32 -0.47 -39.29
N ASN A 374 -11.87 -0.43 -38.05
CA ASN A 374 -11.64 -1.59 -37.18
C ASN A 374 -12.78 -1.81 -36.17
N GLN A 375 -13.97 -1.26 -36.42
CA GLN A 375 -15.13 -1.35 -35.56
C GLN A 375 -16.37 -1.82 -36.32
N ILE A 376 -17.31 -2.39 -35.58
CA ILE A 376 -18.64 -2.73 -36.09
C ILE A 376 -19.62 -1.72 -35.50
N VAL A 377 -20.34 -1.03 -36.36
CA VAL A 377 -21.31 0.00 -36.02
C VAL A 377 -22.70 -0.58 -36.17
N PHE A 378 -23.42 -0.65 -35.08
CA PHE A 378 -24.86 -0.95 -35.04
C PHE A 378 -25.64 0.35 -34.76
N SER A 379 -26.70 0.63 -35.52
CA SER A 379 -27.59 1.71 -35.21
C SER A 379 -29.06 1.37 -35.41
N ILE A 380 -29.90 1.97 -34.59
CA ILE A 380 -31.34 1.97 -34.71
C ILE A 380 -31.84 3.39 -34.68
N LYS A 381 -32.63 3.79 -35.66
CA LYS A 381 -33.18 5.13 -35.84
C LYS A 381 -34.71 5.06 -35.95
N ASP A 382 -35.40 5.94 -35.26
CA ASP A 382 -36.81 6.21 -35.39
C ASP A 382 -37.07 7.65 -35.90
N ASN A 383 -38.25 7.91 -36.38
CA ASN A 383 -38.68 9.25 -36.80
C ASN A 383 -39.76 9.83 -35.86
N GLY A 384 -39.62 9.58 -34.58
CA GLY A 384 -40.63 9.94 -33.57
C GLY A 384 -40.40 11.28 -32.88
N LEU A 385 -40.78 11.34 -31.60
CA LEU A 385 -40.81 12.58 -30.82
C LEU A 385 -39.39 13.17 -30.55
N GLY A 386 -38.35 12.37 -30.69
CA GLY A 386 -37.01 12.82 -30.36
C GLY A 386 -36.77 13.09 -28.87
N ILE A 387 -35.54 13.49 -28.55
CA ILE A 387 -35.06 13.69 -27.18
C ILE A 387 -34.35 15.03 -27.09
N SER A 388 -34.72 15.86 -26.11
CA SER A 388 -34.06 17.14 -25.86
C SER A 388 -32.59 17.00 -25.52
N VAL A 389 -31.75 17.99 -25.82
CA VAL A 389 -30.31 17.97 -25.54
C VAL A 389 -30.05 17.77 -24.02
N ASP A 390 -30.88 18.39 -23.19
CA ASP A 390 -30.75 18.30 -21.72
C ASP A 390 -31.06 16.89 -21.19
N ASP A 391 -31.87 16.12 -21.91
CA ASP A 391 -32.28 14.77 -21.51
C ASP A 391 -31.36 13.68 -22.05
N GLN A 392 -30.64 13.92 -23.16
CA GLN A 392 -29.78 12.93 -23.81
C GLN A 392 -28.69 12.37 -22.89
N SER A 393 -28.21 13.17 -21.92
CA SER A 393 -27.26 12.71 -20.91
C SER A 393 -27.92 11.91 -19.80
N LYS A 394 -29.21 12.14 -19.51
CA LYS A 394 -29.98 11.60 -18.40
C LYS A 394 -30.68 10.27 -18.71
N ILE A 395 -31.06 10.06 -19.98
CA ILE A 395 -31.79 8.84 -20.39
C ILE A 395 -31.09 7.54 -20.09
N TRP A 396 -29.79 7.58 -19.82
CA TRP A 396 -28.96 6.43 -19.42
C TRP A 396 -29.04 6.13 -17.93
N ASN A 397 -29.65 7.04 -17.13
CA ASN A 397 -29.84 6.83 -15.71
C ASN A 397 -31.02 5.89 -15.47
N ARG A 398 -30.94 5.09 -14.43
CA ARG A 398 -32.00 4.17 -14.02
C ARG A 398 -33.25 4.98 -13.64
N PHE A 399 -34.42 4.47 -13.99
CA PHE A 399 -35.74 5.06 -13.70
C PHE A 399 -35.96 6.46 -14.31
N TYR A 400 -35.04 6.93 -15.14
CA TYR A 400 -35.21 8.22 -15.80
C TYR A 400 -36.21 8.10 -16.97
N GLN A 401 -37.14 9.06 -17.01
CA GLN A 401 -38.15 9.19 -18.07
C GLN A 401 -38.28 10.68 -18.41
N VAL A 402 -38.40 11.00 -19.69
CA VAL A 402 -38.68 12.36 -20.16
C VAL A 402 -40.14 12.70 -19.80
N ASP A 403 -40.40 13.90 -19.26
CA ASP A 403 -41.74 14.28 -18.76
C ASP A 403 -42.84 14.17 -19.81
N SER A 404 -42.55 14.43 -21.08
CA SER A 404 -43.46 14.25 -22.19
C SER A 404 -43.90 12.78 -22.44
N ALA A 405 -43.08 11.82 -21.99
CA ALA A 405 -43.39 10.41 -22.07
C ALA A 405 -44.24 9.91 -20.88
N ARG A 406 -44.25 10.63 -19.76
CA ARG A 406 -45.08 10.34 -18.58
C ARG A 406 -46.59 10.60 -18.79
N THR A 407 -46.92 11.54 -19.64
CA THR A 407 -48.30 12.06 -19.75
C THR A 407 -49.14 11.38 -20.81
N LYS A 408 -48.59 10.55 -21.70
CA LYS A 408 -49.33 10.07 -22.89
C LYS A 408 -49.88 8.66 -22.82
N ASP A 409 -49.42 7.78 -21.91
CA ASP A 409 -50.02 6.43 -21.83
C ASP A 409 -49.70 5.71 -20.54
N SER A 410 -50.69 4.94 -20.04
CA SER A 410 -50.55 4.01 -18.93
C SER A 410 -49.54 2.83 -19.20
N GLN A 411 -48.93 2.82 -20.37
CA GLN A 411 -47.85 1.88 -20.78
C GLN A 411 -46.46 2.52 -20.73
N SER A 412 -46.29 3.62 -19.97
CA SER A 412 -44.97 4.21 -19.78
C SER A 412 -44.00 3.17 -19.24
N GLY A 413 -42.85 2.94 -19.89
CA GLY A 413 -41.85 1.98 -19.46
C GLY A 413 -41.21 2.43 -18.13
N ILE A 414 -40.68 1.52 -17.37
CA ILE A 414 -40.13 1.72 -16.00
C ILE A 414 -38.84 2.58 -15.99
N GLY A 415 -38.29 2.94 -17.14
CA GLY A 415 -37.04 3.70 -17.23
C GLY A 415 -35.74 2.90 -16.99
N LEU A 416 -35.84 1.56 -17.02
CA LEU A 416 -34.69 0.66 -16.84
C LEU A 416 -34.05 0.17 -18.14
N GLY A 417 -34.75 0.26 -19.28
CA GLY A 417 -34.32 -0.32 -20.55
C GLY A 417 -33.00 0.27 -21.07
N LEU A 418 -32.89 1.60 -21.15
CA LEU A 418 -31.68 2.25 -21.66
C LEU A 418 -30.48 2.14 -20.70
N SER A 419 -30.69 2.10 -19.40
CA SER A 419 -29.64 1.83 -18.43
C SER A 419 -29.09 0.41 -18.57
N LEU A 420 -29.94 -0.58 -18.84
CA LEU A 420 -29.54 -1.96 -19.17
C LEU A 420 -28.77 -2.01 -20.50
N VAL A 421 -29.20 -1.29 -21.53
CA VAL A 421 -28.50 -1.18 -22.82
C VAL A 421 -27.08 -0.66 -22.61
N LYS A 422 -26.91 0.43 -21.83
CA LYS A 422 -25.60 1.00 -21.51
C LYS A 422 -24.70 0.01 -20.77
N GLN A 423 -25.26 -0.75 -19.84
CA GLN A 423 -24.51 -1.76 -19.09
C GLN A 423 -24.08 -2.92 -19.99
N ILE A 424 -24.96 -3.43 -20.84
CA ILE A 424 -24.64 -4.48 -21.81
C ILE A 424 -23.56 -3.98 -22.79
N ALA A 425 -23.66 -2.75 -23.26
CA ALA A 425 -22.63 -2.13 -24.10
C ALA A 425 -21.26 -2.11 -23.40
N THR A 426 -21.22 -1.74 -22.12
CA THR A 426 -20.00 -1.73 -21.30
C THR A 426 -19.38 -3.12 -21.17
N ILE A 427 -20.17 -4.17 -20.92
CA ILE A 427 -19.73 -5.57 -20.84
C ILE A 427 -19.06 -5.99 -22.15
N HIS A 428 -19.63 -5.59 -23.28
CA HIS A 428 -19.12 -5.89 -24.62
C HIS A 428 -18.03 -4.92 -25.12
N ARG A 429 -17.54 -4.02 -24.25
CA ARG A 429 -16.56 -2.96 -24.59
C ARG A 429 -17.03 -2.07 -25.75
N ALA A 430 -18.33 -1.95 -25.91
CA ALA A 430 -18.94 -1.09 -26.92
C ALA A 430 -19.13 0.32 -26.38
N LYS A 431 -18.98 1.33 -27.26
CA LYS A 431 -19.38 2.71 -26.97
C LYS A 431 -20.81 2.91 -27.46
N ILE A 432 -21.61 3.64 -26.70
CA ILE A 432 -22.99 3.95 -27.04
C ILE A 432 -23.24 5.44 -26.95
N TRP A 433 -24.00 6.01 -27.87
CA TRP A 433 -24.49 7.39 -27.85
C TRP A 433 -25.84 7.49 -28.54
N VAL A 434 -26.48 8.61 -28.40
CA VAL A 434 -27.74 9.00 -29.06
C VAL A 434 -27.55 10.30 -29.81
N ASP A 435 -28.08 10.34 -31.02
CA ASP A 435 -28.23 11.53 -31.83
C ASP A 435 -29.72 11.76 -31.98
N SER A 436 -30.24 12.89 -31.48
CA SER A 436 -31.67 13.13 -31.46
C SER A 436 -31.99 14.62 -31.42
N LYS A 437 -33.09 14.99 -32.03
CA LYS A 437 -33.68 16.32 -31.95
C LYS A 437 -35.16 16.18 -31.70
N PRO A 438 -35.77 17.07 -30.91
CA PRO A 438 -37.22 17.10 -30.76
C PRO A 438 -37.93 17.14 -32.13
N ASP A 439 -38.93 16.28 -32.29
CA ASP A 439 -39.76 16.11 -33.48
C ASP A 439 -39.01 15.58 -34.75
N ASP A 440 -37.74 15.20 -34.65
CA ASP A 440 -36.93 14.64 -35.75
C ASP A 440 -36.50 13.17 -35.47
N GLY A 441 -37.00 12.61 -34.39
CA GLY A 441 -36.70 11.23 -33.97
C GLY A 441 -35.37 11.07 -33.25
N SER A 442 -34.99 9.82 -33.02
CA SER A 442 -33.77 9.45 -32.30
C SER A 442 -32.99 8.37 -33.03
N GLN A 443 -31.66 8.48 -33.01
CA GLN A 443 -30.75 7.46 -33.50
C GLN A 443 -29.83 7.03 -32.36
N PHE A 444 -29.97 5.78 -31.94
CA PHE A 444 -29.04 5.13 -31.00
C PHE A 444 -27.97 4.42 -31.80
N THR A 445 -26.69 4.68 -31.49
CA THR A 445 -25.56 4.10 -32.18
C THR A 445 -24.62 3.41 -31.17
N LEU A 446 -24.20 2.17 -31.51
CA LEU A 446 -23.22 1.41 -30.77
C LEU A 446 -22.04 1.05 -31.67
N THR A 447 -20.83 1.13 -31.13
CA THR A 447 -19.62 0.66 -31.81
C THR A 447 -18.94 -0.43 -31.00
N PHE A 448 -18.80 -1.59 -31.62
CA PHE A 448 -18.15 -2.77 -31.05
C PHE A 448 -16.74 -2.93 -31.63
N PRO A 449 -15.78 -3.41 -30.83
CA PRO A 449 -14.49 -3.86 -31.37
C PRO A 449 -14.71 -5.03 -32.33
N LYS A 450 -14.14 -4.94 -33.54
CA LYS A 450 -14.22 -6.05 -34.52
C LYS A 450 -13.32 -7.20 -34.07
N LEU A 451 -13.85 -8.42 -34.09
CA LEU A 451 -13.03 -9.61 -33.96
C LEU A 451 -12.23 -9.82 -35.25
N LYS A 452 -10.88 -9.74 -35.19
CA LYS A 452 -10.04 -10.16 -36.32
C LYS A 452 -10.15 -11.69 -36.42
N LYS A 453 -10.63 -12.16 -37.56
CA LYS A 453 -10.56 -13.57 -37.88
C LYS A 453 -9.11 -13.83 -38.33
N ASP A 454 -8.34 -14.56 -37.55
CA ASP A 454 -7.02 -15.09 -37.97
C ASP A 454 -7.21 -16.11 -39.09
#